data_59d97cb56ba991ecc2dc1b86a59179c5
#
_entry.id   59d97cb56ba991ecc2dc1b86a59179c5
#
_cell.length_a   1.000
_cell.length_b   1.000
_cell.length_c   1.000
_cell.angle_alpha   90.00
_cell.angle_beta   90.00
_cell.angle_gamma   90.00
#
_symmetry.space_group_name_H-M   'P 1'
#
loop_
_entity.id
_entity.type
_entity.pdbx_description
1 polymer ?
#
loop_
_entity_poly.entity_id
_entity_poly.type
_entity_poly.pdbx_seq_one_letter_code
_entity_poly.pdbx_strand_id
1 'polypeptide(L)'
;MRSTAAIDKSARWMDALAGVGLEEGAPAPAPDLAMFFASPEYSEIDSLVEQAYRRTAASVLIGCTGGVIGPDREIEDENAVSLLNLDLPGVELHPKHIENDDVIALRAPADWHSWLGLSPERVNAWIVLADPFTCDPDALIQALSSAYPGTTIAGGLASGPSSARGTALFLNGEVHRSGAMLLAVGGAYSVQSIVAQGAAPIGQPWTITGVERNVLRTIGNRPALEVLRETLNGLDGEMRERAARNLLVGLAMDEYRETFQQGDFLIRNLVGVDPESGAVAIGALP
;
A
#
# COMPACT_ATOMS: atom_id res chain seq x y z
N MET A 1 -8.76 -20.20 -12.11
CA MET A 1 -8.06 -18.91 -12.04
C MET A 1 -6.94 -18.87 -13.05
N ARG A 2 -6.85 -17.82 -13.84
CA ARG A 2 -5.68 -17.49 -14.66
C ARG A 2 -5.24 -16.08 -14.33
N SER A 3 -3.95 -15.79 -14.47
CA SER A 3 -3.40 -14.46 -14.34
C SER A 3 -2.39 -14.16 -15.42
N THR A 4 -2.33 -12.91 -15.88
CA THR A 4 -1.26 -12.40 -16.73
C THR A 4 -0.80 -11.08 -16.16
N ALA A 5 0.51 -10.86 -16.15
CA ALA A 5 1.11 -9.61 -15.68
C ALA A 5 2.10 -9.09 -16.72
N ALA A 6 2.09 -7.80 -16.93
CA ALA A 6 3.01 -7.12 -17.83
C ALA A 6 3.43 -5.75 -17.27
N ILE A 7 4.60 -5.29 -17.65
CA ILE A 7 5.14 -3.98 -17.32
C ILE A 7 5.79 -3.38 -18.57
N ASP A 8 5.58 -2.09 -18.77
CA ASP A 8 6.22 -1.34 -19.85
C ASP A 8 6.76 0.00 -19.35
N LYS A 9 7.86 0.43 -20.00
CA LYS A 9 8.57 1.67 -19.72
C LYS A 9 8.64 2.48 -21.01
N SER A 10 7.55 3.11 -21.37
CA SER A 10 7.48 3.98 -22.54
C SER A 10 7.09 5.40 -22.15
N ALA A 11 7.76 6.39 -22.72
CA ALA A 11 7.48 7.81 -22.44
C ALA A 11 6.08 8.21 -22.89
N ARG A 12 5.57 7.60 -23.96
CA ARG A 12 4.22 7.84 -24.47
C ARG A 12 3.27 6.79 -23.93
N TRP A 13 2.18 7.23 -23.32
CA TRP A 13 1.21 6.33 -22.71
C TRP A 13 0.57 5.33 -23.70
N MET A 14 0.40 5.73 -24.99
CA MET A 14 -0.12 4.82 -26.02
C MET A 14 0.83 3.64 -26.28
N ASP A 15 2.13 3.91 -26.32
CA ASP A 15 3.15 2.88 -26.51
C ASP A 15 3.24 1.99 -25.26
N ALA A 16 3.09 2.58 -24.07
CA ALA A 16 3.06 1.85 -22.82
C ALA A 16 1.87 0.88 -22.74
N LEU A 17 0.68 1.30 -23.18
CA LEU A 17 -0.47 0.40 -23.27
C LEU A 17 -0.24 -0.75 -24.26
N ALA A 18 0.36 -0.48 -25.41
CA ALA A 18 0.72 -1.54 -26.36
C ALA A 18 1.76 -2.51 -25.74
N GLY A 19 2.76 -1.98 -25.01
CA GLY A 19 3.78 -2.77 -24.33
C GLY A 19 3.25 -3.71 -23.24
N VAL A 20 2.10 -3.39 -22.63
CA VAL A 20 1.40 -4.30 -21.70
C VAL A 20 0.30 -5.15 -22.36
N GLY A 21 0.29 -5.21 -23.71
CA GLY A 21 -0.64 -6.06 -24.48
C GLY A 21 -2.02 -5.43 -24.72
N LEU A 22 -2.15 -4.12 -24.57
CA LEU A 22 -3.38 -3.36 -24.85
C LEU A 22 -3.23 -2.54 -26.13
N GLU A 23 -2.93 -3.21 -27.22
CA GLU A 23 -2.83 -2.61 -28.55
C GLU A 23 -4.19 -2.12 -29.06
N GLU A 24 -4.17 -1.02 -29.82
CA GLU A 24 -5.39 -0.53 -30.44
C GLU A 24 -5.91 -1.50 -31.50
N GLY A 25 -7.18 -1.88 -31.40
CA GLY A 25 -7.82 -2.83 -32.33
C GLY A 25 -7.50 -4.31 -32.04
N ALA A 26 -6.68 -4.63 -31.05
CA ALA A 26 -6.48 -6.00 -30.61
C ALA A 26 -7.73 -6.55 -29.89
N PRO A 27 -7.93 -7.88 -29.85
CA PRO A 27 -8.97 -8.48 -29.02
C PRO A 27 -8.76 -8.14 -27.55
N ALA A 28 -9.82 -7.66 -26.89
CA ALA A 28 -9.74 -7.30 -25.46
C ALA A 28 -9.55 -8.56 -24.60
N PRO A 29 -8.68 -8.51 -23.57
CA PRO A 29 -8.50 -9.61 -22.62
C PRO A 29 -9.76 -9.97 -21.84
N ALA A 30 -10.62 -8.98 -21.54
CA ALA A 30 -11.88 -9.08 -20.80
C ALA A 30 -11.77 -9.89 -19.47
N PRO A 31 -10.80 -9.61 -18.58
CA PRO A 31 -10.67 -10.29 -17.30
C PRO A 31 -11.78 -9.88 -16.33
N ASP A 32 -12.01 -10.68 -15.29
CA ASP A 32 -12.92 -10.30 -14.19
C ASP A 32 -12.37 -9.10 -13.42
N LEU A 33 -11.05 -9.08 -13.16
CA LEU A 33 -10.34 -7.98 -12.49
C LEU A 33 -9.08 -7.60 -13.25
N ALA A 34 -8.92 -6.31 -13.52
CA ALA A 34 -7.66 -5.70 -13.94
C ALA A 34 -7.12 -4.80 -12.82
N MET A 35 -5.87 -4.98 -12.43
CA MET A 35 -5.16 -4.04 -11.56
C MET A 35 -4.15 -3.30 -12.43
N PHE A 36 -4.31 -1.98 -12.51
CA PHE A 36 -3.52 -1.11 -13.38
C PHE A 36 -2.80 -0.05 -12.56
N PHE A 37 -1.48 -0.04 -12.61
CA PHE A 37 -0.66 0.94 -11.93
C PHE A 37 0.14 1.75 -12.95
N ALA A 38 0.29 3.03 -12.68
CA ALA A 38 1.01 3.95 -13.56
C ALA A 38 1.89 4.90 -12.73
N SER A 39 3.05 5.24 -13.26
CA SER A 39 3.86 6.28 -12.67
C SER A 39 3.19 7.64 -12.78
N PRO A 40 3.37 8.54 -11.79
CA PRO A 40 2.73 9.86 -11.77
C PRO A 40 3.29 10.83 -12.83
N GLU A 41 4.36 10.46 -13.52
CA GLU A 41 5.04 11.26 -14.54
C GLU A 41 4.24 11.41 -15.84
N TYR A 42 3.21 10.60 -16.07
CA TYR A 42 2.35 10.75 -17.25
C TYR A 42 1.46 11.99 -17.12
N SER A 43 1.65 12.95 -18.04
CA SER A 43 0.86 14.19 -18.06
C SER A 43 -0.62 13.98 -18.44
N GLU A 44 -0.93 12.91 -19.17
CA GLU A 44 -2.27 12.59 -19.68
C GLU A 44 -2.84 11.34 -18.98
N ILE A 45 -2.72 11.29 -17.64
CA ILE A 45 -3.10 10.13 -16.83
C ILE A 45 -4.58 9.75 -17.01
N ASP A 46 -5.46 10.73 -17.17
CA ASP A 46 -6.90 10.51 -17.37
C ASP A 46 -7.15 9.74 -18.68
N SER A 47 -6.51 10.16 -19.78
CA SER A 47 -6.60 9.45 -21.07
C SER A 47 -5.99 8.05 -21.01
N LEU A 48 -4.85 7.91 -20.33
CA LEU A 48 -4.19 6.62 -20.13
C LEU A 48 -5.12 5.63 -19.43
N VAL A 49 -5.73 6.04 -18.31
CA VAL A 49 -6.60 5.19 -17.50
C VAL A 49 -7.91 4.84 -18.23
N GLU A 50 -8.54 5.82 -18.89
CA GLU A 50 -9.72 5.58 -19.72
C GLU A 50 -9.43 4.55 -20.80
N GLN A 51 -8.33 4.71 -21.54
CA GLN A 51 -7.97 3.79 -22.61
C GLN A 51 -7.53 2.41 -22.08
N ALA A 52 -6.85 2.35 -20.94
CA ALA A 52 -6.55 1.07 -20.29
C ALA A 52 -7.83 0.29 -19.99
N TYR A 53 -8.82 0.92 -19.37
CA TYR A 53 -10.10 0.27 -19.06
C TYR A 53 -10.83 -0.17 -20.32
N ARG A 54 -10.94 0.69 -21.34
CA ARG A 54 -11.63 0.37 -22.60
C ARG A 54 -10.98 -0.77 -23.35
N ARG A 55 -9.63 -0.84 -23.34
CA ARG A 55 -8.89 -1.88 -24.09
C ARG A 55 -8.80 -3.20 -23.34
N THR A 56 -8.77 -3.17 -21.99
CA THR A 56 -8.88 -4.41 -21.19
C THR A 56 -10.27 -5.01 -21.29
N ALA A 57 -11.32 -4.19 -21.39
CA ALA A 57 -12.73 -4.57 -21.21
C ALA A 57 -12.96 -5.39 -19.93
N ALA A 58 -12.18 -5.10 -18.87
CA ALA A 58 -12.30 -5.76 -17.58
C ALA A 58 -13.67 -5.51 -16.95
N SER A 59 -14.22 -6.47 -16.22
CA SER A 59 -15.42 -6.26 -15.43
C SER A 59 -15.21 -5.20 -14.35
N VAL A 60 -14.02 -5.22 -13.71
CA VAL A 60 -13.55 -4.21 -12.79
C VAL A 60 -12.09 -3.87 -13.11
N LEU A 61 -11.77 -2.58 -13.19
CA LEU A 61 -10.39 -2.10 -13.19
C LEU A 61 -10.17 -1.19 -11.98
N ILE A 62 -9.17 -1.52 -11.17
CA ILE A 62 -8.70 -0.66 -10.08
C ILE A 62 -7.21 -0.40 -10.20
N GLY A 63 -6.74 0.68 -9.59
CA GLY A 63 -5.32 0.98 -9.54
C GLY A 63 -5.02 2.34 -8.93
N CYS A 64 -3.76 2.74 -8.99
CA CYS A 64 -3.32 4.05 -8.53
C CYS A 64 -1.99 4.44 -9.18
N THR A 65 -1.59 5.67 -8.94
CA THR A 65 -0.22 6.12 -9.25
C THR A 65 0.77 5.64 -8.19
N GLY A 66 2.01 5.40 -8.63
CA GLY A 66 3.11 5.01 -7.74
C GLY A 66 4.33 4.52 -8.48
N GLY A 67 5.33 4.04 -7.76
CA GLY A 67 6.37 3.18 -8.30
C GLY A 67 5.73 1.94 -8.91
N VAL A 68 6.18 1.56 -10.10
CA VAL A 68 5.52 0.52 -10.88
C VAL A 68 6.28 -0.79 -10.76
N ILE A 69 5.60 -1.80 -10.24
CA ILE A 69 6.15 -3.14 -10.04
C ILE A 69 5.55 -4.10 -11.07
N GLY A 70 6.42 -4.85 -11.73
CA GLY A 70 6.08 -5.88 -12.69
C GLY A 70 6.55 -7.28 -12.27
N PRO A 71 6.41 -8.27 -13.15
CA PRO A 71 6.79 -9.63 -12.82
C PRO A 71 8.30 -9.86 -12.61
N ASP A 72 9.14 -8.99 -13.16
CA ASP A 72 10.59 -9.16 -13.20
C ASP A 72 11.41 -7.93 -12.76
N ARG A 73 10.75 -6.79 -12.54
CA ARG A 73 11.43 -5.52 -12.23
C ARG A 73 10.49 -4.53 -11.54
N GLU A 74 11.12 -3.51 -10.98
CA GLU A 74 10.53 -2.28 -10.44
C GLU A 74 11.04 -1.10 -11.24
N ILE A 75 10.18 -0.10 -11.46
CA ILE A 75 10.52 1.14 -12.17
C ILE A 75 10.03 2.31 -11.31
N GLU A 76 10.95 3.16 -10.91
CA GLU A 76 10.72 4.40 -10.17
C GLU A 76 11.28 5.60 -10.94
N ASP A 77 10.71 6.78 -10.72
CA ASP A 77 11.14 8.06 -11.29
C ASP A 77 11.17 8.12 -12.83
N GLU A 78 10.44 7.23 -13.50
CA GLU A 78 10.32 7.19 -14.95
C GLU A 78 8.88 6.83 -15.37
N ASN A 79 8.50 7.18 -16.60
CA ASN A 79 7.20 6.75 -17.14
C ASN A 79 7.12 5.24 -17.24
N ALA A 80 6.19 4.65 -16.53
CA ALA A 80 5.94 3.21 -16.58
C ALA A 80 4.47 2.87 -16.26
N VAL A 81 4.03 1.74 -16.75
CA VAL A 81 2.74 1.13 -16.39
C VAL A 81 2.92 -0.34 -16.09
N SER A 82 2.12 -0.87 -15.19
CA SER A 82 1.94 -2.31 -15.03
C SER A 82 0.47 -2.69 -15.07
N LEU A 83 0.20 -3.87 -15.59
CA LEU A 83 -1.13 -4.43 -15.72
C LEU A 83 -1.11 -5.87 -15.22
N LEU A 84 -1.99 -6.17 -14.29
CA LEU A 84 -2.29 -7.52 -13.82
C LEU A 84 -3.74 -7.83 -14.17
N ASN A 85 -3.95 -8.81 -15.06
CA ASN A 85 -5.27 -9.33 -15.39
C ASN A 85 -5.53 -10.64 -14.66
N LEU A 86 -6.72 -10.79 -14.11
CA LEU A 86 -7.16 -11.94 -13.34
C LEU A 86 -8.50 -12.45 -13.87
N ASP A 87 -8.51 -13.70 -14.35
CA ASP A 87 -9.73 -14.46 -14.67
C ASP A 87 -10.14 -15.25 -13.42
N LEU A 88 -11.25 -14.88 -12.81
CA LEU A 88 -11.72 -15.37 -11.51
C LEU A 88 -13.16 -15.89 -11.61
N PRO A 89 -13.44 -17.01 -12.30
CA PRO A 89 -14.80 -17.51 -12.49
C PRO A 89 -15.53 -17.70 -11.15
N GLY A 90 -16.68 -17.03 -10.99
CA GLY A 90 -17.47 -17.09 -9.76
C GLY A 90 -17.03 -16.12 -8.66
N VAL A 91 -16.16 -15.15 -8.98
CA VAL A 91 -15.85 -14.03 -8.07
C VAL A 91 -17.04 -13.06 -8.01
N GLU A 92 -17.24 -12.48 -6.85
CA GLU A 92 -18.06 -11.27 -6.67
C GLU A 92 -17.15 -10.10 -6.36
N LEU A 93 -17.19 -9.06 -7.20
CA LEU A 93 -16.38 -7.86 -7.05
C LEU A 93 -17.28 -6.64 -6.87
N HIS A 94 -17.06 -5.90 -5.78
CA HIS A 94 -17.82 -4.69 -5.47
C HIS A 94 -16.87 -3.52 -5.27
N PRO A 95 -16.52 -2.80 -6.35
CA PRO A 95 -15.67 -1.63 -6.26
C PRO A 95 -16.44 -0.40 -5.78
N LYS A 96 -15.80 0.44 -4.98
CA LYS A 96 -16.36 1.68 -4.48
C LYS A 96 -15.26 2.71 -4.22
N HIS A 97 -15.50 3.96 -4.62
CA HIS A 97 -14.70 5.09 -4.16
C HIS A 97 -15.29 5.66 -2.88
N ILE A 98 -14.45 6.11 -1.94
CA ILE A 98 -14.84 6.74 -0.69
C ILE A 98 -14.00 7.98 -0.44
N GLU A 99 -14.61 9.07 -0.01
CA GLU A 99 -13.93 10.27 0.47
C GLU A 99 -13.66 10.18 1.98
N ASN A 100 -12.68 10.94 2.47
CA ASN A 100 -12.34 10.95 3.90
C ASN A 100 -13.52 11.42 4.78
N ASP A 101 -14.33 12.34 4.29
CA ASP A 101 -15.51 12.81 5.02
C ASP A 101 -16.55 11.70 5.21
N ASP A 102 -16.68 10.78 4.24
CA ASP A 102 -17.54 9.60 4.37
C ASP A 102 -16.99 8.65 5.43
N VAL A 103 -15.67 8.43 5.47
CA VAL A 103 -15.02 7.59 6.50
C VAL A 103 -15.32 8.12 7.90
N ILE A 104 -15.27 9.44 8.07
CA ILE A 104 -15.60 10.12 9.36
C ILE A 104 -17.08 10.02 9.69
N ALA A 105 -17.96 10.07 8.68
CA ALA A 105 -19.41 10.05 8.86
C ALA A 105 -19.95 8.66 9.20
N LEU A 106 -19.36 7.60 8.65
CA LEU A 106 -19.76 6.19 8.84
C LEU A 106 -19.22 5.64 10.16
N ARG A 107 -19.93 5.90 11.28
CA ARG A 107 -19.44 5.64 12.64
C ARG A 107 -19.71 4.24 13.17
N ALA A 108 -20.74 3.58 12.66
CA ALA A 108 -21.14 2.26 13.12
C ALA A 108 -21.00 1.21 11.99
N PRO A 109 -20.77 -0.07 12.31
CA PRO A 109 -20.77 -1.14 11.31
C PRO A 109 -21.99 -1.15 10.39
N ALA A 110 -23.19 -0.88 10.93
CA ALA A 110 -24.43 -0.83 10.16
C ALA A 110 -24.45 0.31 9.12
N ASP A 111 -23.77 1.43 9.39
CA ASP A 111 -23.66 2.55 8.45
C ASP A 111 -22.86 2.09 7.22
N TRP A 112 -21.74 1.39 7.44
CA TRP A 112 -20.90 0.80 6.40
C TRP A 112 -21.65 -0.22 5.55
N HIS A 113 -22.38 -1.16 6.19
CA HIS A 113 -23.19 -2.16 5.47
C HIS A 113 -24.25 -1.50 4.58
N SER A 114 -24.90 -0.46 5.09
CA SER A 114 -25.93 0.30 4.35
C SER A 114 -25.33 1.09 3.20
N TRP A 115 -24.19 1.77 3.43
CA TRP A 115 -23.54 2.60 2.44
C TRP A 115 -22.92 1.78 1.29
N LEU A 116 -22.32 0.64 1.61
CA LEU A 116 -21.76 -0.29 0.64
C LEU A 116 -22.83 -1.16 -0.04
N GLY A 117 -23.99 -1.37 0.61
CA GLY A 117 -25.00 -2.31 0.16
C GLY A 117 -24.53 -3.78 0.27
N LEU A 118 -23.60 -4.06 1.18
CA LEU A 118 -22.97 -5.38 1.35
C LEU A 118 -23.09 -5.85 2.79
N SER A 119 -23.56 -7.10 2.96
CA SER A 119 -23.50 -7.76 4.26
C SER A 119 -22.15 -8.44 4.48
N PRO A 120 -21.70 -8.61 5.74
CA PRO A 120 -20.40 -9.20 6.05
C PRO A 120 -20.17 -10.58 5.42
N GLU A 121 -21.20 -11.39 5.28
CA GLU A 121 -21.11 -12.75 4.75
C GLU A 121 -20.78 -12.80 3.25
N ARG A 122 -20.95 -11.69 2.55
CA ARG A 122 -20.65 -11.55 1.13
C ARG A 122 -19.22 -11.09 0.85
N VAL A 123 -18.47 -10.72 1.89
CA VAL A 123 -17.12 -10.17 1.75
C VAL A 123 -16.11 -11.12 2.37
N ASN A 124 -15.23 -11.65 1.55
CA ASN A 124 -14.13 -12.52 1.99
C ASN A 124 -12.84 -11.74 2.21
N ALA A 125 -12.66 -10.63 1.48
CA ALA A 125 -11.50 -9.77 1.62
C ALA A 125 -11.75 -8.37 1.05
N TRP A 126 -10.87 -7.44 1.40
CA TRP A 126 -10.80 -6.09 0.86
C TRP A 126 -9.46 -5.86 0.17
N ILE A 127 -9.49 -5.22 -0.99
CA ILE A 127 -8.34 -4.56 -1.59
C ILE A 127 -8.58 -3.06 -1.47
N VAL A 128 -7.64 -2.36 -0.81
CA VAL A 128 -7.74 -0.93 -0.50
C VAL A 128 -6.56 -0.19 -1.11
N LEU A 129 -6.84 0.81 -1.93
CA LEU A 129 -5.84 1.74 -2.45
C LEU A 129 -6.21 3.13 -1.96
N ALA A 130 -5.38 3.77 -1.16
CA ALA A 130 -5.70 5.06 -0.55
C ALA A 130 -4.71 6.15 -0.96
N ASP A 131 -5.20 7.37 -1.13
CA ASP A 131 -4.35 8.54 -1.22
C ASP A 131 -4.01 9.04 0.19
N PRO A 132 -2.74 8.92 0.64
CA PRO A 132 -2.35 9.26 2.00
C PRO A 132 -2.40 10.76 2.32
N PHE A 133 -2.58 11.61 1.31
CA PHE A 133 -2.67 13.06 1.50
C PHE A 133 -4.11 13.55 1.74
N THR A 134 -5.10 12.75 1.35
CA THR A 134 -6.52 13.14 1.38
C THR A 134 -7.40 12.16 2.13
N CYS A 135 -6.89 11.00 2.53
CA CYS A 135 -7.60 9.99 3.30
C CYS A 135 -6.73 9.51 4.47
N ASP A 136 -7.32 9.29 5.64
CA ASP A 136 -6.67 8.63 6.76
C ASP A 136 -6.78 7.10 6.59
N PRO A 137 -5.70 6.42 6.16
CA PRO A 137 -5.77 4.99 5.89
C PRO A 137 -5.93 4.15 7.17
N ASP A 138 -5.41 4.61 8.31
CA ASP A 138 -5.52 3.89 9.58
C ASP A 138 -6.97 3.91 10.08
N ALA A 139 -7.64 5.07 10.03
CA ALA A 139 -9.04 5.19 10.36
C ALA A 139 -9.92 4.34 9.43
N LEU A 140 -9.63 4.33 8.13
CA LEU A 140 -10.34 3.53 7.13
C LEU A 140 -10.21 2.03 7.40
N ILE A 141 -8.98 1.53 7.65
CA ILE A 141 -8.72 0.12 7.92
C ILE A 141 -9.41 -0.31 9.23
N GLN A 142 -9.35 0.52 10.28
CA GLN A 142 -10.04 0.25 11.55
C GLN A 142 -11.55 0.15 11.38
N ALA A 143 -12.14 1.07 10.61
CA ALA A 143 -13.56 1.08 10.33
C ALA A 143 -14.01 -0.15 9.53
N LEU A 144 -13.29 -0.51 8.46
CA LEU A 144 -13.55 -1.73 7.68
C LEU A 144 -13.39 -3.00 8.52
N SER A 145 -12.34 -3.08 9.36
CA SER A 145 -12.11 -4.22 10.26
C SER A 145 -13.25 -4.39 11.27
N SER A 146 -13.80 -3.28 11.74
CA SER A 146 -14.95 -3.28 12.67
C SER A 146 -16.24 -3.66 11.96
N ALA A 147 -16.45 -3.19 10.74
CA ALA A 147 -17.66 -3.45 9.96
C ALA A 147 -17.68 -4.88 9.36
N TYR A 148 -16.51 -5.41 8.99
CA TYR A 148 -16.35 -6.73 8.36
C TYR A 148 -15.29 -7.56 9.12
N PRO A 149 -15.62 -8.01 10.34
CA PRO A 149 -14.65 -8.70 11.20
C PRO A 149 -14.18 -10.02 10.59
N GLY A 150 -12.89 -10.28 10.69
CA GLY A 150 -12.26 -11.51 10.19
C GLY A 150 -11.96 -11.51 8.69
N THR A 151 -12.27 -10.45 7.95
CA THR A 151 -11.87 -10.32 6.54
C THR A 151 -10.41 -9.88 6.43
N THR A 152 -9.72 -10.41 5.43
CA THR A 152 -8.37 -9.93 5.08
C THR A 152 -8.48 -8.56 4.41
N ILE A 153 -7.69 -7.59 4.86
CA ILE A 153 -7.54 -6.29 4.19
C ILE A 153 -6.12 -6.22 3.65
N ALA A 154 -5.97 -6.03 2.35
CA ALA A 154 -4.69 -5.86 1.67
C ALA A 154 -4.75 -4.66 0.72
N GLY A 155 -3.60 -4.07 0.41
CA GLY A 155 -3.57 -2.94 -0.51
C GLY A 155 -2.32 -2.09 -0.35
N GLY A 156 -2.43 -0.80 -0.67
CA GLY A 156 -1.31 0.12 -0.62
C GLY A 156 -1.74 1.57 -0.68
N LEU A 157 -0.74 2.43 -0.58
CA LEU A 157 -0.90 3.87 -0.70
C LEU A 157 -0.49 4.34 -2.09
N ALA A 158 -1.30 5.19 -2.69
CA ALA A 158 -0.89 5.89 -3.89
C ALA A 158 0.32 6.78 -3.59
N SER A 159 1.27 6.82 -4.49
CA SER A 159 2.44 7.68 -4.37
C SER A 159 2.61 8.57 -5.61
N GLY A 160 3.34 9.66 -5.44
CA GLY A 160 3.58 10.66 -6.46
C GLY A 160 4.46 11.78 -5.94
N PRO A 161 4.72 12.83 -6.74
CA PRO A 161 5.41 14.01 -6.25
C PRO A 161 4.77 14.52 -4.97
N SER A 162 5.57 15.01 -4.02
CA SER A 162 5.19 15.38 -2.62
C SER A 162 4.10 16.47 -2.50
N SER A 163 3.16 16.51 -3.42
CA SER A 163 2.01 17.42 -3.41
C SER A 163 0.74 16.62 -3.64
N ALA A 164 -0.33 16.97 -2.93
CA ALA A 164 -1.67 16.40 -3.06
C ALA A 164 -2.29 16.42 -4.48
N ARG A 165 -1.55 16.88 -5.47
CA ARG A 165 -1.95 16.90 -6.89
C ARG A 165 -1.22 15.87 -7.75
N GLY A 166 -0.28 15.11 -7.15
CA GLY A 166 0.53 14.13 -7.87
C GLY A 166 0.05 12.70 -7.77
N THR A 167 -0.83 12.41 -6.80
CA THR A 167 -1.44 11.09 -6.61
C THR A 167 -2.77 10.98 -7.34
N ALA A 168 -3.08 9.79 -7.82
CA ALA A 168 -4.36 9.48 -8.42
C ALA A 168 -4.76 8.02 -8.16
N LEU A 169 -6.06 7.79 -8.03
CA LEU A 169 -6.69 6.50 -7.85
C LEU A 169 -7.55 6.19 -9.09
N PHE A 170 -7.58 4.95 -9.51
CA PHE A 170 -8.25 4.54 -10.74
C PHE A 170 -9.40 3.58 -10.47
N LEU A 171 -10.56 3.86 -11.07
CA LEU A 171 -11.73 2.99 -11.00
C LEU A 171 -12.47 2.98 -12.33
N ASN A 172 -12.48 1.84 -13.01
CA ASN A 172 -13.27 1.62 -14.23
C ASN A 172 -13.11 2.72 -15.29
N GLY A 173 -11.88 3.20 -15.49
CA GLY A 173 -11.54 4.24 -16.45
C GLY A 173 -11.67 5.68 -15.93
N GLU A 174 -12.18 5.86 -14.71
CA GLU A 174 -12.23 7.16 -14.05
C GLU A 174 -11.00 7.38 -13.16
N VAL A 175 -10.56 8.63 -13.05
CA VAL A 175 -9.44 9.07 -12.21
C VAL A 175 -9.96 9.91 -11.06
N HIS A 176 -9.71 9.47 -9.83
CA HIS A 176 -10.03 10.17 -8.60
C HIS A 176 -8.76 10.73 -7.98
N ARG A 177 -8.82 11.94 -7.44
CA ARG A 177 -7.65 12.67 -6.91
C ARG A 177 -7.73 12.88 -5.40
N SER A 178 -8.57 12.09 -4.74
CA SER A 178 -8.78 12.11 -3.29
C SER A 178 -9.39 10.80 -2.81
N GLY A 179 -9.34 10.57 -1.51
CA GLY A 179 -10.04 9.47 -0.87
C GLY A 179 -9.34 8.11 -0.99
N ALA A 180 -10.12 7.06 -1.15
CA ALA A 180 -9.65 5.69 -1.32
C ALA A 180 -10.54 4.87 -2.26
N MET A 181 -9.93 3.89 -2.93
CA MET A 181 -10.62 2.81 -3.64
C MET A 181 -10.79 1.61 -2.74
N LEU A 182 -12.00 1.13 -2.62
CA LEU A 182 -12.35 -0.09 -1.93
C LEU A 182 -12.80 -1.11 -2.96
N LEU A 183 -12.25 -2.31 -2.91
CA LEU A 183 -12.75 -3.44 -3.66
C LEU A 183 -13.07 -4.58 -2.70
N ALA A 184 -14.36 -4.85 -2.48
CA ALA A 184 -14.75 -6.08 -1.80
C ALA A 184 -14.63 -7.26 -2.76
N VAL A 185 -14.00 -8.31 -2.28
CA VAL A 185 -13.86 -9.60 -2.97
C VAL A 185 -14.70 -10.62 -2.23
N GLY A 186 -15.61 -11.25 -2.95
CA GLY A 186 -16.51 -12.28 -2.43
C GLY A 186 -16.65 -13.46 -3.38
N GLY A 187 -17.75 -14.21 -3.22
CA GLY A 187 -18.04 -15.39 -4.02
C GLY A 187 -17.11 -16.56 -3.72
N ALA A 188 -16.60 -17.22 -4.75
CA ALA A 188 -15.80 -18.45 -4.62
C ALA A 188 -14.35 -18.25 -4.19
N TYR A 189 -13.92 -17.00 -3.91
CA TYR A 189 -12.51 -16.67 -3.65
C TYR A 189 -12.30 -16.14 -2.24
N SER A 190 -11.17 -16.52 -1.65
CA SER A 190 -10.57 -15.89 -0.47
C SER A 190 -9.20 -15.32 -0.80
N VAL A 191 -8.77 -14.33 -0.03
CA VAL A 191 -7.45 -13.70 -0.17
C VAL A 191 -6.62 -14.03 1.06
N GLN A 192 -5.39 -14.49 0.83
CA GLN A 192 -4.38 -14.66 1.87
C GLN A 192 -3.27 -13.65 1.62
N SER A 193 -2.89 -12.93 2.66
CA SER A 193 -1.81 -11.97 2.58
C SER A 193 -0.50 -12.58 3.10
N ILE A 194 0.60 -12.27 2.41
CA ILE A 194 1.95 -12.53 2.87
C ILE A 194 2.66 -11.17 2.96
N VAL A 195 3.15 -10.84 4.14
CA VAL A 195 3.92 -9.61 4.34
C VAL A 195 5.40 -9.95 4.19
N ALA A 196 6.03 -9.45 3.13
CA ALA A 196 7.47 -9.53 2.92
C ALA A 196 8.08 -8.16 3.25
N GLN A 197 8.88 -8.09 4.30
CA GLN A 197 9.57 -6.88 4.70
C GLN A 197 11.05 -7.02 4.33
N GLY A 198 11.56 -6.13 3.47
CA GLY A 198 12.95 -6.13 2.99
C GLY A 198 13.98 -5.70 4.03
N ALA A 199 13.69 -5.84 5.34
CA ALA A 199 14.55 -5.44 6.43
C ALA A 199 15.14 -6.66 7.14
N ALA A 200 16.44 -6.60 7.45
CA ALA A 200 17.13 -7.57 8.30
C ALA A 200 17.37 -6.94 9.68
N PRO A 201 17.11 -7.68 10.78
CA PRO A 201 17.35 -7.16 12.12
C PRO A 201 18.85 -6.95 12.36
N ILE A 202 19.19 -5.83 12.99
CA ILE A 202 20.52 -5.51 13.51
C ILE A 202 20.44 -5.28 15.01
N GLY A 203 21.43 -5.74 15.76
CA GLY A 203 21.43 -5.63 17.22
C GLY A 203 20.44 -6.58 17.90
N GLN A 204 19.95 -6.18 19.05
CA GLN A 204 19.00 -6.94 19.87
C GLN A 204 17.68 -6.19 20.06
N PRO A 205 16.57 -6.88 20.36
CA PRO A 205 15.32 -6.22 20.72
C PRO A 205 15.47 -5.42 22.03
N TRP A 206 14.81 -4.29 22.08
CA TRP A 206 14.79 -3.41 23.24
C TRP A 206 13.36 -3.02 23.60
N THR A 207 13.11 -2.83 24.89
CA THR A 207 11.84 -2.31 25.34
C THR A 207 11.82 -0.77 25.27
N ILE A 208 10.78 -0.22 24.62
CA ILE A 208 10.51 1.22 24.66
C ILE A 208 10.02 1.57 26.06
N THR A 209 10.74 2.48 26.75
CA THR A 209 10.43 2.88 28.12
C THR A 209 9.94 4.31 28.25
N GLY A 210 10.02 5.11 27.18
CA GLY A 210 9.46 6.44 27.12
C GLY A 210 9.19 6.85 25.68
N VAL A 211 7.94 7.23 25.42
CA VAL A 211 7.49 7.64 24.08
C VAL A 211 6.50 8.79 24.20
N GLU A 212 6.52 9.68 23.21
CA GLU A 212 5.54 10.74 23.02
C GLU A 212 5.14 10.79 21.55
N ARG A 213 3.91 10.30 21.24
CA ARG A 213 3.45 10.07 19.88
C ARG A 213 4.44 9.18 19.10
N ASN A 214 5.04 9.70 18.03
CA ASN A 214 6.02 9.01 17.19
C ASN A 214 7.48 9.30 17.58
N VAL A 215 7.71 9.88 18.77
CA VAL A 215 9.04 10.25 19.27
C VAL A 215 9.44 9.32 20.41
N LEU A 216 10.41 8.46 20.17
CA LEU A 216 11.02 7.59 21.17
C LEU A 216 12.00 8.41 22.01
N ARG A 217 11.71 8.60 23.29
CA ARG A 217 12.56 9.32 24.22
C ARG A 217 13.57 8.40 24.89
N THR A 218 13.09 7.26 25.40
CA THR A 218 13.95 6.28 26.08
C THR A 218 13.67 4.86 25.63
N ILE A 219 14.74 4.08 25.52
CA ILE A 219 14.76 2.66 25.19
C ILE A 219 15.61 1.99 26.28
N GLY A 220 15.05 1.00 27.01
CA GLY A 220 15.73 0.36 28.13
C GLY A 220 16.15 1.36 29.22
N ASN A 221 15.35 2.40 29.50
CA ASN A 221 15.62 3.50 30.43
C ASN A 221 16.85 4.37 30.07
N ARG A 222 17.30 4.34 28.80
CA ARG A 222 18.41 5.16 28.30
C ARG A 222 17.91 6.04 27.15
N PRO A 223 18.55 7.20 26.87
CA PRO A 223 18.20 8.00 25.69
C PRO A 223 18.18 7.15 24.40
N ALA A 224 17.09 7.24 23.62
CA ALA A 224 16.91 6.40 22.43
C ALA A 224 18.06 6.53 21.42
N LEU A 225 18.56 7.76 21.23
CA LEU A 225 19.69 8.04 20.32
C LEU A 225 21.01 7.41 20.81
N GLU A 226 21.20 7.30 22.12
CA GLU A 226 22.39 6.65 22.69
C GLU A 226 22.40 5.15 22.36
N VAL A 227 21.27 4.47 22.59
CA VAL A 227 21.10 3.05 22.27
C VAL A 227 21.26 2.81 20.76
N LEU A 228 20.71 3.68 19.92
CA LEU A 228 20.87 3.62 18.48
C LEU A 228 22.34 3.74 18.06
N ARG A 229 23.06 4.74 18.58
CA ARG A 229 24.48 4.93 18.28
C ARG A 229 25.34 3.73 18.72
N GLU A 230 25.06 3.20 19.90
CA GLU A 230 25.78 2.01 20.41
C GLU A 230 25.54 0.79 19.52
N THR A 231 24.28 0.56 19.11
CA THR A 231 23.92 -0.52 18.17
C THR A 231 24.68 -0.38 16.85
N LEU A 232 24.68 0.82 16.25
CA LEU A 232 25.39 1.09 15.00
C LEU A 232 26.92 0.94 15.13
N ASN A 233 27.48 1.36 16.26
CA ASN A 233 28.91 1.25 16.53
C ASN A 233 29.36 -0.20 16.74
N GLY A 234 28.47 -1.08 17.16
CA GLY A 234 28.73 -2.50 17.32
C GLY A 234 28.74 -3.29 16.00
N LEU A 235 28.30 -2.68 14.88
CA LEU A 235 28.28 -3.33 13.57
C LEU A 235 29.66 -3.35 12.93
N ASP A 236 29.93 -4.37 12.08
CA ASP A 236 31.07 -4.35 11.19
C ASP A 236 30.98 -3.22 10.15
N GLY A 237 32.08 -2.97 9.42
CA GLY A 237 32.17 -1.83 8.50
C GLY A 237 31.13 -1.85 7.39
N GLU A 238 30.91 -3.00 6.76
CA GLU A 238 29.97 -3.16 5.64
C GLU A 238 28.52 -2.99 6.12
N MET A 239 28.16 -3.65 7.21
CA MET A 239 26.82 -3.56 7.81
C MET A 239 26.52 -2.12 8.28
N ARG A 240 27.52 -1.42 8.84
CA ARG A 240 27.39 -0.03 9.25
C ARG A 240 27.13 0.91 8.06
N GLU A 241 27.83 0.72 6.94
CA GLU A 241 27.59 1.50 5.72
C GLU A 241 26.18 1.28 5.16
N ARG A 242 25.71 0.03 5.16
CA ARG A 242 24.33 -0.30 4.73
C ARG A 242 23.31 0.33 5.67
N ALA A 243 23.47 0.21 6.98
CA ALA A 243 22.60 0.80 7.97
C ALA A 243 22.56 2.34 7.88
N ALA A 244 23.70 2.99 7.59
CA ALA A 244 23.74 4.43 7.42
C ALA A 244 22.93 4.96 6.23
N ARG A 245 22.69 4.12 5.22
CA ARG A 245 21.90 4.50 4.04
C ARG A 245 20.40 4.26 4.21
N ASN A 246 20.02 3.15 4.85
CA ASN A 246 18.63 2.68 4.93
C ASN A 246 18.33 2.10 6.31
N LEU A 247 18.40 2.93 7.35
CA LEU A 247 18.06 2.49 8.69
C LEU A 247 16.55 2.53 8.91
N LEU A 248 16.02 1.39 9.31
CA LEU A 248 14.60 1.21 9.62
C LEU A 248 14.44 0.79 11.08
N VAL A 249 13.28 1.05 11.64
CA VAL A 249 12.93 0.65 13.02
C VAL A 249 11.85 -0.43 12.94
N GLY A 250 12.10 -1.56 13.56
CA GLY A 250 11.11 -2.64 13.72
C GLY A 250 10.38 -2.50 15.06
N LEU A 251 9.06 -2.34 15.02
CA LEU A 251 8.19 -2.39 16.19
C LEU A 251 7.61 -3.79 16.31
N ALA A 252 7.80 -4.47 17.45
CA ALA A 252 7.25 -5.80 17.67
C ALA A 252 5.71 -5.73 17.63
N MET A 253 5.07 -6.62 16.84
CA MET A 253 3.61 -6.73 16.77
C MET A 253 2.99 -7.39 18.01
N ASP A 254 3.77 -8.18 18.71
CA ASP A 254 3.38 -8.86 19.94
C ASP A 254 4.54 -8.75 20.95
N GLU A 255 4.40 -7.87 21.94
CA GLU A 255 5.42 -7.60 22.94
C GLU A 255 5.63 -8.74 23.97
N TYR A 256 4.71 -9.68 24.01
CA TYR A 256 4.75 -10.83 24.96
C TYR A 256 5.52 -12.04 24.43
N ARG A 257 6.03 -11.96 23.18
CA ARG A 257 6.86 -13.04 22.62
C ARG A 257 8.24 -13.08 23.26
N GLU A 258 8.65 -14.27 23.65
CA GLU A 258 10.00 -14.51 24.18
C GLU A 258 11.08 -14.50 23.11
N THR A 259 10.72 -14.86 21.87
CA THR A 259 11.64 -14.90 20.72
C THR A 259 10.99 -14.29 19.49
N PHE A 260 11.73 -13.42 18.80
CA PHE A 260 11.28 -12.76 17.60
C PHE A 260 11.89 -13.38 16.34
N GLN A 261 11.09 -13.48 15.28
CA GLN A 261 11.49 -13.95 13.97
C GLN A 261 11.24 -12.84 12.92
N GLN A 262 11.77 -13.03 11.72
CA GLN A 262 11.46 -12.16 10.58
C GLN A 262 9.94 -12.21 10.33
N GLY A 263 9.31 -11.04 10.23
CA GLY A 263 7.85 -10.92 10.09
C GLY A 263 7.10 -10.59 11.40
N ASP A 264 7.76 -10.67 12.56
CA ASP A 264 7.16 -10.30 13.85
C ASP A 264 7.21 -8.79 14.15
N PHE A 265 7.73 -7.99 13.20
CA PHE A 265 7.91 -6.56 13.38
C PHE A 265 7.16 -5.75 12.32
N LEU A 266 6.59 -4.63 12.73
CA LEU A 266 6.16 -3.57 11.83
C LEU A 266 7.36 -2.68 11.53
N ILE A 267 7.77 -2.65 10.26
CA ILE A 267 8.92 -1.83 9.85
C ILE A 267 8.46 -0.40 9.60
N ARG A 268 9.21 0.56 10.15
CA ARG A 268 8.96 1.99 10.07
C ARG A 268 10.23 2.76 9.71
N ASN A 269 10.06 3.85 8.97
CA ASN A 269 11.17 4.74 8.65
C ASN A 269 11.63 5.47 9.91
N LEU A 270 12.94 5.68 10.02
CA LEU A 270 13.51 6.62 10.95
C LEU A 270 13.38 8.02 10.32
N VAL A 271 12.56 8.88 10.94
CA VAL A 271 12.23 10.22 10.39
C VAL A 271 13.26 11.27 10.80
N GLY A 272 13.84 11.12 11.99
CA GLY A 272 14.83 12.06 12.48
C GLY A 272 15.36 11.72 13.86
N VAL A 273 16.41 12.43 14.25
CA VAL A 273 17.03 12.35 15.59
C VAL A 273 17.21 13.75 16.15
N ASP A 274 17.03 13.90 17.46
CA ASP A 274 17.32 15.12 18.18
C ASP A 274 18.56 14.91 19.08
N PRO A 275 19.72 15.48 18.72
CA PRO A 275 20.94 15.32 19.49
C PRO A 275 20.89 15.97 20.90
N GLU A 276 20.04 16.99 21.11
CA GLU A 276 19.96 17.72 22.40
C GLU A 276 19.15 16.89 23.41
N SER A 277 17.99 16.39 23.04
CA SER A 277 17.16 15.59 23.93
C SER A 277 17.51 14.10 23.91
N GLY A 278 18.29 13.65 22.93
CA GLY A 278 18.57 12.22 22.70
C GLY A 278 17.37 11.40 22.18
N ALA A 279 16.38 12.06 21.62
CA ALA A 279 15.18 11.43 21.10
C ALA A 279 15.34 10.99 19.63
N VAL A 280 14.51 10.02 19.23
CA VAL A 280 14.45 9.46 17.87
C VAL A 280 13.00 9.48 17.40
N ALA A 281 12.74 10.07 16.24
CA ALA A 281 11.41 10.10 15.63
C ALA A 281 11.26 8.99 14.57
N ILE A 282 10.12 8.30 14.59
CA ILE A 282 9.77 7.23 13.64
C ILE A 282 8.53 7.58 12.84
N GLY A 283 8.34 6.95 11.68
CA GLY A 283 7.28 7.26 10.73
C GLY A 283 5.88 6.74 11.07
N ALA A 284 5.65 6.33 12.32
CA ALA A 284 4.33 5.91 12.80
C ALA A 284 4.25 6.05 14.33
N LEU A 285 3.03 5.96 14.88
CA LEU A 285 2.84 5.78 16.32
C LEU A 285 3.32 4.38 16.71
N PRO A 286 4.12 4.25 17.75
CA PRO A 286 4.55 2.95 18.28
C PRO A 286 3.45 2.28 19.10
#